data_d9537a938f8d5755312de0bb16254100
#
_entry.id   d9537a938f8d5755312de0bb16254100
#
_cell.length_a   1.000
_cell.length_b   1.000
_cell.length_c   1.000
_cell.angle_alpha   90.00
_cell.angle_beta   90.00
_cell.angle_gamma   90.00
#
_symmetry.space_group_name_H-M   'P 1'
#
loop_
_entity.id
_entity.type
_entity.pdbx_description
1 polymer ?
#
loop_
_entity_poly.entity_id
_entity_poly.type
_entity_poly.pdbx_seq_one_letter_code
_entity_poly.pdbx_strand_id
1 'polypeptide(L)'
;MQALWMVLAAFIFASMGVCVKMASAHFNAAELVFYRGLIGIAILWMLARSQQIALATRYPGMHAWRSLVGVASLGAWFYAIGKLPLATAMTLNYMSSVWIAAFLVGGALMAWRPTAATPRPAFQGSLVLTVLTGFVGVVLMLRPSLDQNQAFAGLVGLLSGMTAAFAYMQVVALSRLGEPESRTVFYFAVGSAVAGGVAMVFTGTSAWPGWPALWLLPIGVLAAAG
;
A
#
# COMPACT_ATOMS: atom_id res chain seq x y z
N MET A 1 -11.77 13.98 16.76
CA MET A 1 -11.97 14.14 15.31
C MET A 1 -10.99 13.33 14.47
N GLN A 2 -9.69 13.27 14.78
CA GLN A 2 -8.71 12.47 14.01
C GLN A 2 -9.04 10.96 13.94
N ALA A 3 -9.52 10.36 15.04
CA ALA A 3 -9.90 8.95 15.06
C ALA A 3 -11.07 8.61 14.07
N LEU A 4 -12.01 9.52 13.91
CA LEU A 4 -13.12 9.34 12.94
C LEU A 4 -12.62 9.33 11.50
N TRP A 5 -11.68 10.19 11.15
CA TRP A 5 -11.05 10.19 9.83
C TRP A 5 -10.27 8.89 9.55
N MET A 6 -9.59 8.35 10.56
CA MET A 6 -8.91 7.06 10.42
C MET A 6 -9.89 5.90 10.20
N VAL A 7 -11.04 5.91 10.91
CA VAL A 7 -12.09 4.90 10.70
C VAL A 7 -12.70 5.01 9.30
N LEU A 8 -12.96 6.24 8.85
CA LEU A 8 -13.46 6.49 7.50
C LEU A 8 -12.47 6.02 6.43
N ALA A 9 -11.19 6.36 6.57
CA ALA A 9 -10.16 5.91 5.65
C ALA A 9 -10.06 4.37 5.62
N ALA A 10 -10.10 3.71 6.78
CA ALA A 10 -10.10 2.26 6.87
C ALA A 10 -11.31 1.64 6.17
N PHE A 11 -12.49 2.25 6.32
CA PHE A 11 -13.71 1.81 5.64
C PHE A 11 -13.61 1.97 4.12
N ILE A 12 -13.08 3.10 3.64
CA ILE A 12 -12.85 3.38 2.22
C ILE A 12 -11.88 2.35 1.63
N PHE A 13 -10.75 2.08 2.30
CA PHE A 13 -9.80 1.07 1.86
C PHE A 13 -10.36 -0.35 1.88
N ALA A 14 -11.16 -0.71 2.89
CA ALA A 14 -11.82 -2.01 2.94
C ALA A 14 -12.82 -2.17 1.78
N SER A 15 -13.61 -1.14 1.51
CA SER A 15 -14.56 -1.10 0.37
C SER A 15 -13.83 -1.22 -0.96
N MET A 16 -12.69 -0.53 -1.13
CA MET A 16 -11.83 -0.69 -2.29
C MET A 16 -11.34 -2.14 -2.43
N GLY A 17 -10.94 -2.78 -1.33
CA GLY A 17 -10.52 -4.19 -1.33
C GLY A 17 -11.61 -5.14 -1.84
N VAL A 18 -12.87 -4.91 -1.47
CA VAL A 18 -14.02 -5.66 -2.00
C VAL A 18 -14.14 -5.47 -3.51
N CYS A 19 -14.08 -4.22 -3.99
CA CYS A 19 -14.14 -3.93 -5.43
C CYS A 19 -12.98 -4.60 -6.20
N VAL A 20 -11.77 -4.57 -5.64
CA VAL A 20 -10.60 -5.27 -6.21
C VAL A 20 -10.84 -6.78 -6.27
N LYS A 21 -11.41 -7.38 -5.21
CA LYS A 21 -11.72 -8.81 -5.19
C LYS A 21 -12.71 -9.19 -6.29
N MET A 22 -13.75 -8.38 -6.48
CA MET A 22 -14.75 -8.60 -7.54
C MET A 22 -14.13 -8.44 -8.93
N ALA A 23 -13.33 -7.39 -9.14
CA ALA A 23 -12.67 -7.13 -10.41
C ALA A 23 -11.57 -8.15 -10.73
N SER A 24 -10.90 -8.73 -9.72
CA SER A 24 -9.83 -9.73 -9.89
C SER A 24 -10.28 -11.06 -10.52
N ALA A 25 -11.59 -11.28 -10.61
CA ALA A 25 -12.15 -12.41 -11.37
C ALA A 25 -12.01 -12.23 -12.90
N HIS A 26 -11.83 -10.98 -13.36
CA HIS A 26 -11.85 -10.63 -14.79
C HIS A 26 -10.57 -9.93 -15.24
N PHE A 27 -9.87 -9.28 -14.33
CA PHE A 27 -8.67 -8.50 -14.59
C PHE A 27 -7.48 -9.02 -13.80
N ASN A 28 -6.29 -8.98 -14.40
CA ASN A 28 -5.07 -9.30 -13.68
C ASN A 28 -4.61 -8.13 -12.78
N ALA A 29 -3.68 -8.39 -11.87
CA ALA A 29 -3.22 -7.37 -10.93
C ALA A 29 -2.58 -6.14 -11.63
N ALA A 30 -1.90 -6.33 -12.76
CA ALA A 30 -1.28 -5.24 -13.51
C ALA A 30 -2.34 -4.30 -14.10
N GLU A 31 -3.42 -4.85 -14.65
CA GLU A 31 -4.55 -4.08 -15.18
C GLU A 31 -5.25 -3.28 -14.07
N LEU A 32 -5.48 -3.91 -12.91
CA LEU A 32 -6.10 -3.22 -11.77
C LEU A 32 -5.25 -2.04 -11.28
N VAL A 33 -3.94 -2.22 -11.21
CA VAL A 33 -3.00 -1.14 -10.84
C VAL A 33 -3.00 -0.04 -11.90
N PHE A 34 -3.03 -0.38 -13.18
CA PHE A 34 -3.06 0.56 -14.29
C PHE A 34 -4.32 1.42 -14.28
N TYR A 35 -5.51 0.79 -14.31
CA TYR A 35 -6.79 1.52 -14.36
C TYR A 35 -7.02 2.35 -13.10
N ARG A 36 -6.66 1.83 -11.91
CA ARG A 36 -6.66 2.60 -10.68
C ARG A 36 -5.79 3.85 -10.80
N GLY A 37 -4.60 3.72 -11.38
CA GLY A 37 -3.69 4.83 -11.62
C GLY A 37 -4.30 5.88 -12.55
N LEU A 38 -4.86 5.49 -13.69
CA LEU A 38 -5.48 6.39 -14.65
C LEU A 38 -6.65 7.18 -14.05
N ILE A 39 -7.56 6.49 -13.34
CA ILE A 39 -8.71 7.13 -12.70
C ILE A 39 -8.21 8.09 -11.60
N GLY A 40 -7.22 7.65 -10.81
CA GLY A 40 -6.61 8.48 -9.78
C GLY A 40 -5.96 9.74 -10.35
N ILE A 41 -5.24 9.66 -11.47
CA ILE A 41 -4.67 10.83 -12.15
C ILE A 41 -5.77 11.81 -12.55
N ALA A 42 -6.85 11.33 -13.18
CA ALA A 42 -7.94 12.19 -13.64
C ALA A 42 -8.60 12.94 -12.47
N ILE A 43 -8.93 12.23 -11.39
CA ILE A 43 -9.58 12.81 -10.21
C ILE A 43 -8.65 13.79 -9.51
N LEU A 44 -7.41 13.39 -9.22
CA LEU A 44 -6.46 14.23 -8.47
C LEU A 44 -6.01 15.45 -9.28
N TRP A 45 -5.92 15.32 -10.62
CA TRP A 45 -5.65 16.46 -11.49
C TRP A 45 -6.79 17.48 -11.47
N MET A 46 -8.07 17.00 -11.56
CA MET A 46 -9.23 17.89 -11.43
C MET A 46 -9.27 18.56 -10.06
N LEU A 47 -9.00 17.81 -8.99
CA LEU A 47 -8.97 18.33 -7.62
C LEU A 47 -7.84 19.37 -7.45
N ALA A 48 -6.64 19.10 -7.95
CA ALA A 48 -5.52 20.03 -7.88
C ALA A 48 -5.83 21.32 -8.65
N ARG A 49 -6.48 21.21 -9.82
CA ARG A 49 -6.94 22.38 -10.59
C ARG A 49 -7.97 23.22 -9.83
N SER A 50 -8.96 22.57 -9.20
CA SER A 50 -10.01 23.27 -8.44
C SER A 50 -9.47 23.96 -7.19
N GLN A 51 -8.47 23.39 -6.54
CA GLN A 51 -7.82 23.91 -5.34
C GLN A 51 -6.60 24.80 -5.63
N GLN A 52 -6.27 25.00 -6.90
CA GLN A 52 -5.09 25.75 -7.36
C GLN A 52 -3.77 25.25 -6.76
N ILE A 53 -3.65 23.95 -6.50
CA ILE A 53 -2.45 23.31 -5.99
C ILE A 53 -1.48 23.06 -7.14
N ALA A 54 -0.26 23.59 -7.03
CA ALA A 54 0.79 23.29 -8.00
C ALA A 54 1.24 21.84 -7.88
N LEU A 55 1.16 21.07 -8.97
CA LEU A 55 1.61 19.66 -9.01
C LEU A 55 3.13 19.53 -9.19
N ALA A 56 3.83 20.59 -9.56
CA ALA A 56 5.28 20.59 -9.66
C ALA A 56 5.92 20.34 -8.29
N THR A 57 6.90 19.42 -8.24
CA THR A 57 7.62 19.05 -7.02
C THR A 57 9.08 19.46 -7.07
N ARG A 58 9.67 19.74 -5.91
CA ARG A 58 11.12 19.96 -5.75
C ARG A 58 11.90 18.65 -5.52
N TYR A 59 11.19 17.53 -5.25
CA TYR A 59 11.78 16.25 -4.87
C TYR A 59 11.34 15.09 -5.79
N PRO A 60 11.55 15.19 -7.12
CA PRO A 60 11.05 14.19 -8.07
C PRO A 60 11.61 12.79 -7.81
N GLY A 61 12.88 12.69 -7.39
CA GLY A 61 13.51 11.41 -7.08
C GLY A 61 12.86 10.71 -5.88
N MET A 62 12.43 11.44 -4.85
CA MET A 62 11.73 10.86 -3.70
C MET A 62 10.33 10.37 -4.09
N HIS A 63 9.61 11.11 -4.93
CA HIS A 63 8.32 10.67 -5.46
C HIS A 63 8.46 9.43 -6.36
N ALA A 64 9.50 9.38 -7.22
CA ALA A 64 9.78 8.22 -8.06
C ALA A 64 10.08 6.97 -7.21
N TRP A 65 10.95 7.10 -6.20
CA TRP A 65 11.27 6.01 -5.28
C TRP A 65 10.05 5.55 -4.48
N ARG A 66 9.27 6.50 -3.93
CA ARG A 66 8.03 6.22 -3.23
C ARG A 66 7.02 5.51 -4.15
N SER A 67 6.90 5.95 -5.40
CA SER A 67 6.01 5.30 -6.39
C SER A 67 6.48 3.89 -6.71
N LEU A 68 7.77 3.67 -6.92
CA LEU A 68 8.32 2.34 -7.20
C LEU A 68 7.99 1.34 -6.08
N VAL A 69 8.34 1.70 -4.83
CA VAL A 69 8.10 0.85 -3.66
C VAL A 69 6.60 0.67 -3.41
N GLY A 70 5.82 1.75 -3.51
CA GLY A 70 4.39 1.71 -3.25
C GLY A 70 3.62 0.95 -4.32
N VAL A 71 4.01 1.03 -5.60
CA VAL A 71 3.36 0.26 -6.68
C VAL A 71 3.73 -1.22 -6.59
N ALA A 72 4.96 -1.56 -6.25
CA ALA A 72 5.35 -2.94 -5.98
C ALA A 72 4.50 -3.55 -4.84
N SER A 73 4.32 -2.79 -3.74
CA SER A 73 3.43 -3.17 -2.65
C SER A 73 1.99 -3.36 -3.09
N LEU A 74 1.45 -2.39 -3.84
CA LEU A 74 0.07 -2.40 -4.32
C LEU A 74 -0.19 -3.58 -5.26
N GLY A 75 0.71 -3.84 -6.21
CA GLY A 75 0.60 -4.96 -7.15
C GLY A 75 0.63 -6.31 -6.43
N ALA A 76 1.56 -6.46 -5.46
CA ALA A 76 1.64 -7.64 -4.62
C ALA A 76 0.35 -7.85 -3.78
N TRP A 77 -0.21 -6.77 -3.24
CA TRP A 77 -1.46 -6.82 -2.50
C TRP A 77 -2.65 -7.20 -3.39
N PHE A 78 -2.77 -6.60 -4.58
CA PHE A 78 -3.84 -6.95 -5.52
C PHE A 78 -3.72 -8.38 -6.01
N TYR A 79 -2.50 -8.87 -6.24
CA TYR A 79 -2.27 -10.29 -6.52
C TYR A 79 -2.75 -11.18 -5.36
N ALA A 80 -2.40 -10.83 -4.11
CA ALA A 80 -2.84 -11.57 -2.93
C ALA A 80 -4.37 -11.57 -2.79
N ILE A 81 -5.05 -10.44 -3.01
CA ILE A 81 -6.52 -10.35 -2.99
C ILE A 81 -7.13 -11.29 -4.04
N GLY A 82 -6.54 -11.38 -5.24
CA GLY A 82 -7.01 -12.27 -6.29
C GLY A 82 -6.95 -13.75 -5.91
N LYS A 83 -5.92 -14.15 -5.16
CA LYS A 83 -5.61 -15.56 -4.87
C LYS A 83 -6.04 -16.04 -3.48
N LEU A 84 -6.15 -15.15 -2.50
CA LEU A 84 -6.48 -15.47 -1.11
C LEU A 84 -7.91 -15.07 -0.77
N PRO A 85 -8.47 -15.59 0.34
CA PRO A 85 -9.63 -15.00 0.98
C PRO A 85 -9.38 -13.52 1.29
N LEU A 86 -10.35 -12.66 1.04
CA LEU A 86 -10.20 -11.22 1.17
C LEU A 86 -9.70 -10.82 2.57
N ALA A 87 -10.28 -11.41 3.62
CA ALA A 87 -9.88 -11.14 5.00
C ALA A 87 -8.40 -11.41 5.24
N THR A 88 -7.88 -12.54 4.72
CA THR A 88 -6.46 -12.90 4.82
C THR A 88 -5.57 -11.89 4.10
N ALA A 89 -5.89 -11.55 2.84
CA ALA A 89 -5.11 -10.59 2.06
C ALA A 89 -5.10 -9.19 2.69
N MET A 90 -6.24 -8.74 3.25
CA MET A 90 -6.35 -7.47 3.97
C MET A 90 -5.49 -7.46 5.23
N THR A 91 -5.56 -8.51 6.04
CA THR A 91 -4.76 -8.60 7.27
C THR A 91 -3.28 -8.62 6.99
N LEU A 92 -2.82 -9.36 5.97
CA LEU A 92 -1.41 -9.38 5.57
C LEU A 92 -0.90 -8.00 5.16
N ASN A 93 -1.68 -7.23 4.44
CA ASN A 93 -1.33 -5.86 4.07
C ASN A 93 -1.35 -4.92 5.28
N TYR A 94 -2.34 -5.03 6.18
CA TYR A 94 -2.41 -4.23 7.41
C TYR A 94 -1.30 -4.55 8.42
N MET A 95 -0.56 -5.63 8.24
CA MET A 95 0.71 -5.87 8.95
C MET A 95 1.76 -4.78 8.70
N SER A 96 1.53 -3.89 7.74
CA SER A 96 2.42 -2.74 7.50
C SER A 96 2.66 -1.90 8.76
N SER A 97 1.68 -1.75 9.65
CA SER A 97 1.84 -1.07 10.94
C SER A 97 2.82 -1.79 11.88
N VAL A 98 2.79 -3.12 11.88
CA VAL A 98 3.72 -3.96 12.66
C VAL A 98 5.13 -3.86 12.07
N TRP A 99 5.25 -3.87 10.73
CA TRP A 99 6.52 -3.68 10.05
C TRP A 99 7.12 -2.29 10.30
N ILE A 100 6.31 -1.22 10.31
CA ILE A 100 6.78 0.13 10.67
C ILE A 100 7.40 0.11 12.08
N ALA A 101 6.71 -0.50 13.06
CA ALA A 101 7.22 -0.62 14.39
C ALA A 101 8.54 -1.42 14.44
N ALA A 102 8.61 -2.55 13.71
CA ALA A 102 9.81 -3.37 13.61
C ALA A 102 10.99 -2.60 13.00
N PHE A 103 10.77 -1.82 11.93
CA PHE A 103 11.81 -1.00 11.30
C PHE A 103 12.29 0.15 12.19
N LEU A 104 11.39 0.79 12.94
CA LEU A 104 11.77 1.84 13.90
C LEU A 104 12.63 1.27 15.03
N VAL A 105 12.23 0.13 15.60
CA VAL A 105 13.02 -0.54 16.65
C VAL A 105 14.35 -1.04 16.08
N GLY A 106 14.33 -1.74 14.96
CA GLY A 106 15.54 -2.26 14.30
C GLY A 106 16.50 -1.14 13.92
N GLY A 107 15.99 -0.05 13.34
CA GLY A 107 16.79 1.11 12.97
C GLY A 107 17.41 1.80 14.19
N ALA A 108 16.65 1.95 15.28
CA ALA A 108 17.17 2.50 16.52
C ALA A 108 18.29 1.62 17.14
N LEU A 109 18.13 0.30 17.09
CA LEU A 109 19.14 -0.65 17.57
C LEU A 109 20.39 -0.64 16.70
N MET A 110 20.24 -0.56 15.37
CA MET A 110 21.37 -0.51 14.43
C MET A 110 22.15 0.81 14.49
N ALA A 111 21.44 1.91 14.74
CA ALA A 111 22.04 3.24 14.87
C ALA A 111 22.69 3.46 16.25
N TRP A 112 22.38 2.60 17.23
CA TRP A 112 22.90 2.74 18.58
C TRP A 112 24.40 2.40 18.61
N ARG A 113 25.19 3.41 18.97
CA ARG A 113 26.62 3.23 19.27
C ARG A 113 26.78 3.32 20.78
N PRO A 114 27.30 2.27 21.44
CA PRO A 114 27.55 2.31 22.88
C PRO A 114 28.70 3.27 23.18
N THR A 115 28.36 4.51 23.51
CA THR A 115 29.30 5.50 24.05
C THR A 115 28.86 5.83 25.47
N ALA A 116 29.82 6.09 26.37
CA ALA A 116 29.53 6.38 27.78
C ALA A 116 28.59 7.58 28.02
N ALA A 117 28.37 8.42 26.97
CA ALA A 117 27.52 9.60 27.01
C ALA A 117 26.13 9.41 26.36
N THR A 118 25.87 8.29 25.68
CA THR A 118 24.56 8.04 25.06
C THR A 118 23.77 7.06 25.94
N PRO A 119 22.69 7.51 26.61
CA PRO A 119 21.82 6.58 27.30
C PRO A 119 21.27 5.55 26.32
N ARG A 120 21.15 4.29 26.77
CA ARG A 120 20.50 3.24 25.97
C ARG A 120 19.15 3.78 25.47
N PRO A 121 18.81 3.63 24.17
CA PRO A 121 17.46 3.92 23.70
C PRO A 121 16.51 3.24 24.68
N ALA A 122 15.56 3.99 25.23
CA ALA A 122 14.57 3.41 26.12
C ALA A 122 13.89 2.27 25.35
N PHE A 123 14.22 1.04 25.72
CA PHE A 123 13.69 -0.15 25.07
C PHE A 123 12.20 -0.18 25.39
N GLN A 124 11.37 0.28 24.46
CA GLN A 124 9.93 0.24 24.63
C GLN A 124 9.48 -1.23 24.49
N GLY A 125 9.57 -1.98 25.60
CA GLY A 125 9.17 -3.38 25.64
C GLY A 125 7.75 -3.61 25.14
N SER A 126 6.87 -2.62 25.33
CA SER A 126 5.52 -2.62 24.74
C SER A 126 5.53 -2.68 23.21
N LEU A 127 6.45 -1.96 22.55
CA LEU A 127 6.55 -1.95 21.08
C LEU A 127 7.04 -3.31 20.57
N VAL A 128 8.03 -3.91 21.22
CA VAL A 128 8.51 -5.25 20.88
C VAL A 128 7.42 -6.30 21.10
N LEU A 129 6.69 -6.20 22.19
CA LEU A 129 5.55 -7.08 22.46
C LEU A 129 4.48 -6.94 21.37
N THR A 130 4.17 -5.73 20.94
CA THR A 130 3.22 -5.47 19.85
C THR A 130 3.68 -6.11 18.53
N VAL A 131 4.96 -6.00 18.19
CA VAL A 131 5.53 -6.65 16.99
C VAL A 131 5.41 -8.17 17.09
N LEU A 132 5.82 -8.76 18.23
CA LEU A 132 5.78 -10.22 18.43
C LEU A 132 4.35 -10.76 18.43
N THR A 133 3.43 -10.12 19.14
CA THR A 133 2.02 -10.54 19.16
C THR A 133 1.35 -10.37 17.79
N GLY A 134 1.71 -9.33 17.03
CA GLY A 134 1.27 -9.15 15.66
C GLY A 134 1.73 -10.30 14.74
N PHE A 135 3.01 -10.69 14.81
CA PHE A 135 3.52 -11.83 14.05
C PHE A 135 2.85 -13.15 14.46
N VAL A 136 2.68 -13.41 15.75
CA VAL A 136 1.96 -14.59 16.23
C VAL A 136 0.51 -14.59 15.73
N GLY A 137 -0.18 -13.44 15.76
CA GLY A 137 -1.53 -13.29 15.22
C GLY A 137 -1.61 -13.65 13.74
N VAL A 138 -0.63 -13.23 12.94
CA VAL A 138 -0.56 -13.58 11.51
C VAL A 138 -0.31 -15.07 11.28
N VAL A 139 0.61 -15.66 12.03
CA VAL A 139 0.87 -17.11 11.94
C VAL A 139 -0.39 -17.92 12.27
N LEU A 140 -1.11 -17.53 13.33
CA LEU A 140 -2.37 -18.17 13.71
C LEU A 140 -3.47 -17.98 12.67
N MET A 141 -3.52 -16.80 12.02
CA MET A 141 -4.50 -16.51 10.97
C MET A 141 -4.21 -17.23 9.67
N LEU A 142 -2.95 -17.27 9.25
CA LEU A 142 -2.53 -17.96 8.04
C LEU A 142 -2.77 -19.48 8.12
N ARG A 143 -2.86 -20.04 9.29
CA ARG A 143 -3.00 -21.47 9.60
C ARG A 143 -2.24 -22.38 8.62
N PRO A 144 -1.56 -23.45 9.06
CA PRO A 144 -0.79 -24.35 8.18
C PRO A 144 -1.67 -25.17 7.20
N SER A 145 -2.97 -24.92 7.12
CA SER A 145 -3.90 -25.49 6.15
C SER A 145 -3.94 -24.75 4.80
N LEU A 146 -2.97 -23.86 4.55
CA LEU A 146 -2.82 -23.26 3.23
C LEU A 146 -2.41 -24.38 2.24
N ASP A 147 -3.25 -24.65 1.25
CA ASP A 147 -2.84 -25.40 0.08
C ASP A 147 -1.54 -24.82 -0.48
N GLN A 148 -0.68 -25.66 -1.04
CA GLN A 148 0.63 -25.20 -1.55
C GLN A 148 0.51 -24.00 -2.51
N ASN A 149 -0.60 -23.90 -3.26
CA ASN A 149 -0.90 -22.78 -4.14
C ASN A 149 -1.23 -21.47 -3.40
N GLN A 150 -1.66 -21.55 -2.13
CA GLN A 150 -1.98 -20.36 -1.33
C GLN A 150 -0.77 -19.86 -0.52
N ALA A 151 0.22 -20.74 -0.25
CA ALA A 151 1.42 -20.37 0.50
C ALA A 151 2.23 -19.28 -0.22
N PHE A 152 2.40 -19.37 -1.54
CA PHE A 152 3.08 -18.36 -2.33
C PHE A 152 2.32 -17.02 -2.30
N ALA A 153 0.99 -17.04 -2.49
CA ALA A 153 0.17 -15.84 -2.41
C ALA A 153 0.20 -15.22 -0.99
N GLY A 154 0.27 -16.04 0.05
CA GLY A 154 0.44 -15.61 1.43
C GLY A 154 1.77 -14.88 1.65
N LEU A 155 2.87 -15.44 1.12
CA LEU A 155 4.19 -14.80 1.18
C LEU A 155 4.19 -13.47 0.43
N VAL A 156 3.62 -13.42 -0.77
CA VAL A 156 3.48 -12.17 -1.55
C VAL A 156 2.66 -11.14 -0.79
N GLY A 157 1.55 -11.55 -0.14
CA GLY A 157 0.74 -10.69 0.70
C GLY A 157 1.50 -10.15 1.92
N LEU A 158 2.31 -10.96 2.57
CA LEU A 158 3.17 -10.55 3.69
C LEU A 158 4.23 -9.54 3.23
N LEU A 159 4.89 -9.80 2.11
CA LEU A 159 5.85 -8.88 1.50
C LEU A 159 5.20 -7.57 1.06
N SER A 160 3.92 -7.61 0.62
CA SER A 160 3.18 -6.39 0.32
C SER A 160 3.02 -5.48 1.54
N GLY A 161 2.70 -6.05 2.71
CA GLY A 161 2.64 -5.31 3.97
C GLY A 161 3.98 -4.71 4.37
N MET A 162 5.08 -5.45 4.19
CA MET A 162 6.44 -4.98 4.48
C MET A 162 6.83 -3.81 3.55
N THR A 163 6.61 -3.95 2.25
CA THR A 163 6.90 -2.88 1.28
C THR A 163 5.96 -1.68 1.44
N ALA A 164 4.70 -1.90 1.85
CA ALA A 164 3.78 -0.82 2.24
C ALA A 164 4.33 -0.01 3.41
N ALA A 165 4.92 -0.66 4.42
CA ALA A 165 5.55 0.04 5.54
C ALA A 165 6.65 1.00 5.07
N PHE A 166 7.53 0.58 4.16
CA PHE A 166 8.53 1.47 3.57
C PHE A 166 7.88 2.64 2.80
N ALA A 167 6.82 2.37 2.03
CA ALA A 167 6.11 3.41 1.30
C ALA A 167 5.48 4.44 2.24
N TYR A 168 4.88 4.01 3.37
CA TYR A 168 4.33 4.92 4.39
C TYR A 168 5.42 5.76 5.07
N MET A 169 6.57 5.17 5.38
CA MET A 169 7.70 5.93 5.94
C MET A 169 8.19 7.02 4.98
N GLN A 170 8.15 6.76 3.67
CA GLN A 170 8.50 7.76 2.64
C GLN A 170 7.45 8.88 2.53
N VAL A 171 6.15 8.56 2.69
CA VAL A 171 5.09 9.59 2.77
C VAL A 171 5.35 10.53 3.94
N VAL A 172 5.67 9.98 5.12
CA VAL A 172 6.03 10.80 6.29
C VAL A 172 7.27 11.65 6.02
N ALA A 173 8.28 11.11 5.33
CA ALA A 173 9.48 11.87 4.98
C ALA A 173 9.17 13.03 4.02
N LEU A 174 8.35 12.81 3.00
CA LEU A 174 7.89 13.85 2.07
C LEU A 174 7.06 14.93 2.77
N SER A 175 6.15 14.53 3.65
CA SER A 175 5.34 15.46 4.45
C SER A 175 6.22 16.36 5.34
N ARG A 176 7.28 15.82 5.94
CA ARG A 176 8.26 16.61 6.72
C ARG A 176 9.04 17.63 5.88
N LEU A 177 9.18 17.41 4.58
CA LEU A 177 9.79 18.35 3.64
C LEU A 177 8.79 19.40 3.12
N GLY A 178 7.54 19.38 3.60
CA GLY A 178 6.49 20.31 3.22
C GLY A 178 5.78 19.95 1.91
N GLU A 179 5.95 18.72 1.39
CA GLU A 179 5.19 18.27 0.23
C GLU A 179 3.73 18.00 0.62
N PRO A 180 2.74 18.60 -0.08
CA PRO A 180 1.34 18.36 0.21
C PRO A 180 0.94 16.91 -0.13
N GLU A 181 0.04 16.34 0.66
CA GLU A 181 -0.41 14.95 0.51
C GLU A 181 -1.02 14.70 -0.87
N SER A 182 -1.82 15.63 -1.38
CA SER A 182 -2.44 15.56 -2.71
C SER A 182 -1.41 15.38 -3.83
N ARG A 183 -0.25 16.05 -3.72
CA ARG A 183 0.86 15.90 -4.67
C ARG A 183 1.48 14.51 -4.57
N THR A 184 1.72 14.03 -3.36
CA THR A 184 2.29 12.70 -3.11
C THR A 184 1.39 11.60 -3.68
N VAL A 185 0.07 11.71 -3.48
CA VAL A 185 -0.91 10.76 -4.03
C VAL A 185 -1.01 10.86 -5.56
N PHE A 186 -0.92 12.07 -6.12
CA PHE A 186 -0.91 12.28 -7.57
C PHE A 186 0.29 11.58 -8.24
N TYR A 187 1.52 11.79 -7.74
CA TYR A 187 2.69 11.10 -8.28
C TYR A 187 2.62 9.59 -8.12
N PHE A 188 2.00 9.11 -7.04
CA PHE A 188 1.74 7.68 -6.87
C PHE A 188 0.74 7.15 -7.89
N ALA A 189 -0.31 7.90 -8.22
CA ALA A 189 -1.24 7.52 -9.27
C ALA A 189 -0.54 7.45 -10.64
N VAL A 190 0.32 8.43 -10.95
CA VAL A 190 1.16 8.42 -12.16
C VAL A 190 2.07 7.19 -12.19
N GLY A 191 2.80 6.94 -11.09
CA GLY A 191 3.66 5.76 -10.97
C GLY A 191 2.89 4.45 -11.13
N SER A 192 1.67 4.37 -10.58
CA SER A 192 0.78 3.21 -10.72
C SER A 192 0.38 2.99 -12.18
N ALA A 193 -0.02 4.05 -12.88
CA ALA A 193 -0.39 3.96 -14.29
C ALA A 193 0.81 3.53 -15.16
N VAL A 194 1.97 4.13 -14.95
CA VAL A 194 3.18 3.78 -15.72
C VAL A 194 3.61 2.34 -15.44
N ALA A 195 3.77 1.96 -14.17
CA ALA A 195 4.25 0.62 -13.83
C ALA A 195 3.21 -0.47 -14.15
N GLY A 196 1.91 -0.19 -13.95
CA GLY A 196 0.83 -1.09 -14.36
C GLY A 196 0.82 -1.28 -15.88
N GLY A 197 0.96 -0.20 -16.65
CA GLY A 197 1.04 -0.26 -18.11
C GLY A 197 2.26 -1.05 -18.60
N VAL A 198 3.43 -0.83 -18.00
CA VAL A 198 4.64 -1.63 -18.30
C VAL A 198 4.41 -3.10 -17.96
N ALA A 199 3.84 -3.39 -16.78
CA ALA A 199 3.57 -4.77 -16.38
C ALA A 199 2.57 -5.47 -17.32
N MET A 200 1.57 -4.77 -17.85
CA MET A 200 0.62 -5.31 -18.82
C MET A 200 1.28 -5.77 -20.13
N VAL A 201 2.40 -5.15 -20.53
CA VAL A 201 3.16 -5.61 -21.70
C VAL A 201 3.71 -7.02 -21.51
N PHE A 202 4.06 -7.38 -20.26
CA PHE A 202 4.60 -8.71 -19.93
C PHE A 202 3.52 -9.71 -19.52
N THR A 203 2.46 -9.25 -18.83
CA THR A 203 1.39 -10.13 -18.34
C THR A 203 0.26 -10.34 -19.34
N GLY A 204 0.24 -9.53 -20.40
CA GLY A 204 -0.88 -9.45 -21.33
C GLY A 204 -2.08 -8.72 -20.73
N THR A 205 -3.09 -8.53 -21.56
CA THR A 205 -4.37 -7.91 -21.20
C THR A 205 -5.48 -8.94 -21.24
N SER A 206 -6.40 -8.87 -20.28
CA SER A 206 -7.60 -9.70 -20.27
C SER A 206 -8.60 -9.23 -21.34
N ALA A 207 -9.40 -10.15 -21.85
CA ALA A 207 -10.51 -9.78 -22.72
C ALA A 207 -11.46 -8.85 -21.97
N TRP A 208 -11.94 -7.80 -22.64
CA TRP A 208 -12.82 -6.82 -22.01
C TRP A 208 -14.14 -7.49 -21.57
N PRO A 209 -14.45 -7.54 -20.25
CA PRO A 209 -15.56 -8.35 -19.73
C PRO A 209 -16.93 -7.67 -19.90
N GLY A 210 -17.00 -6.46 -20.47
CA GLY A 210 -18.24 -5.68 -20.57
C GLY A 210 -18.67 -5.08 -19.21
N TRP A 211 -19.87 -5.44 -18.73
CA TRP A 211 -20.45 -4.91 -17.49
C TRP A 211 -19.54 -5.03 -16.23
N PRO A 212 -18.81 -6.14 -15.98
CA PRO A 212 -17.92 -6.23 -14.84
C PRO A 212 -16.78 -5.19 -14.81
N ALA A 213 -16.46 -4.56 -15.94
CA ALA A 213 -15.46 -3.47 -15.98
C ALA A 213 -15.88 -2.25 -15.14
N LEU A 214 -17.16 -2.10 -14.79
CA LEU A 214 -17.62 -1.01 -13.93
C LEU A 214 -17.00 -1.06 -12.52
N TRP A 215 -16.52 -2.22 -12.05
CA TRP A 215 -15.79 -2.31 -10.79
C TRP A 215 -14.48 -1.51 -10.75
N LEU A 216 -13.93 -1.16 -11.91
CA LEU A 216 -12.72 -0.34 -11.99
C LEU A 216 -12.95 1.10 -11.52
N LEU A 217 -14.17 1.65 -11.75
CA LEU A 217 -14.49 3.02 -11.34
C LEU A 217 -14.43 3.22 -9.81
N PRO A 218 -15.15 2.43 -8.99
CA PRO A 218 -15.05 2.58 -7.55
C PRO A 218 -13.65 2.30 -7.01
N ILE A 219 -12.86 1.40 -7.62
CA ILE A 219 -11.47 1.18 -7.22
C ILE A 219 -10.65 2.47 -7.34
N GLY A 220 -10.75 3.18 -8.46
CA GLY A 220 -10.03 4.43 -8.68
C GLY A 220 -10.53 5.58 -7.81
N VAL A 221 -11.86 5.71 -7.67
CA VAL A 221 -12.49 6.76 -6.85
C VAL A 221 -12.15 6.59 -5.37
N LEU A 222 -12.32 5.38 -4.82
CA LEU A 222 -12.01 5.09 -3.42
C LEU A 222 -10.51 5.21 -3.13
N ALA A 223 -9.66 4.92 -4.10
CA ALA A 223 -8.22 5.12 -3.98
C ALA A 223 -7.79 6.59 -3.96
N ALA A 224 -8.55 7.47 -4.59
CA ALA A 224 -8.30 8.91 -4.58
C ALA A 224 -8.90 9.62 -3.36
N ALA A 225 -9.92 9.01 -2.73
CA ALA A 225 -10.64 9.55 -1.58
C ALA A 225 -10.05 9.12 -0.22
N GLY A 226 -9.32 7.99 -0.14
CA GLY A 226 -8.69 7.44 1.06
C GLY A 226 -7.24 7.80 1.18
#